data_8829add9c6043a8ccfdd48ce6f2634d5
#
_entry.id   8829add9c6043a8ccfdd48ce6f2634d5
#
_cell.length_a   1.000
_cell.length_b   1.000
_cell.length_c   1.000
_cell.angle_alpha   90.00
_cell.angle_beta   90.00
_cell.angle_gamma   90.00
#
_symmetry.space_group_name_H-M   'P 1'
#
loop_
_entity.id
_entity.type
_entity.pdbx_description
1 polymer ?
#
loop_
_entity_poly.entity_id
_entity_poly.type
_entity_poly.pdbx_seq_one_letter_code
_entity_poly.pdbx_strand_id
1 'polypeptide(L)'
;MSKIKQSLRKSLFNRYFALCSAVTLATVAIMGALVIGFSASYFSETTRASLRKNAEQAVEITLVGMEDYGYQKVPVSTVQNGYRIISSTTETQIFLVNLEGKTLLCSEGENCNHRTYSISEDIIKKAAAGEYDGSGTLGGIYDTSHYTVGIPIKHGEEVLAVLFASTE
;
A
#
# COMPACT_ATOMS: atom_id res chain seq x y z
N MET A 1 60.36 -21.40 33.68
CA MET A 1 58.93 -21.43 34.07
C MET A 1 58.11 -20.19 33.68
N SER A 2 58.70 -19.06 33.30
CA SER A 2 58.00 -17.81 32.95
C SER A 2 57.26 -17.84 31.59
N LYS A 3 57.85 -18.42 30.53
CA LYS A 3 57.26 -18.44 29.17
C LYS A 3 55.99 -19.28 29.00
N ILE A 4 55.87 -20.38 29.79
CA ILE A 4 54.69 -21.26 29.75
C ILE A 4 53.46 -20.56 30.40
N LYS A 5 53.64 -19.82 31.47
CA LYS A 5 52.60 -19.06 32.14
C LYS A 5 52.05 -17.91 31.26
N GLN A 6 52.95 -17.29 30.47
CA GLN A 6 52.58 -16.20 29.56
C GLN A 6 51.78 -16.68 28.34
N SER A 7 52.12 -17.87 27.81
CA SER A 7 51.40 -18.53 26.71
C SER A 7 49.99 -18.97 27.11
N LEU A 8 49.83 -19.55 28.31
CA LEU A 8 48.53 -19.95 28.86
C LEU A 8 47.61 -18.74 29.14
N ARG A 9 48.15 -17.62 29.61
CA ARG A 9 47.41 -16.38 29.82
C ARG A 9 46.91 -15.77 28.53
N LYS A 10 47.73 -15.76 27.44
CA LYS A 10 47.29 -15.30 26.13
C LYS A 10 46.20 -16.19 25.54
N SER A 11 46.28 -17.50 25.70
CA SER A 11 45.28 -18.45 25.24
C SER A 11 43.91 -18.27 25.95
N LEU A 12 43.93 -18.06 27.28
CA LEU A 12 42.71 -17.79 28.03
C LEU A 12 42.09 -16.44 27.67
N PHE A 13 42.90 -15.39 27.58
CA PHE A 13 42.43 -14.07 27.20
C PHE A 13 41.72 -14.08 25.82
N ASN A 14 42.36 -14.70 24.82
CA ASN A 14 41.82 -14.82 23.51
C ASN A 14 40.47 -15.59 23.47
N ARG A 15 40.35 -16.64 24.30
CA ARG A 15 39.09 -17.41 24.40
C ARG A 15 37.97 -16.58 25.04
N TYR A 16 38.25 -15.88 26.12
CA TYR A 16 37.26 -15.00 26.76
C TYR A 16 36.88 -13.82 25.84
N PHE A 17 37.87 -13.20 25.19
CA PHE A 17 37.61 -12.13 24.24
C PHE A 17 36.75 -12.60 23.07
N ALA A 18 37.06 -13.74 22.47
CA ALA A 18 36.27 -14.31 21.38
C ALA A 18 34.84 -14.65 21.83
N LEU A 19 34.68 -15.21 23.03
CA LEU A 19 33.35 -15.53 23.57
C LEU A 19 32.53 -14.25 23.82
N CYS A 20 33.10 -13.25 24.47
CA CYS A 20 32.40 -11.97 24.68
C CYS A 20 32.04 -11.28 23.38
N SER A 21 32.96 -11.25 22.42
CA SER A 21 32.69 -10.67 21.08
C SER A 21 31.59 -11.44 20.36
N ALA A 22 31.59 -12.77 20.40
CA ALA A 22 30.55 -13.58 19.78
C ALA A 22 29.17 -13.34 20.41
N VAL A 23 29.08 -13.25 21.74
CA VAL A 23 27.84 -12.96 22.44
C VAL A 23 27.33 -11.55 22.09
N THR A 24 28.23 -10.56 22.06
CA THR A 24 27.84 -9.18 21.71
C THR A 24 27.34 -9.11 20.26
N LEU A 25 28.03 -9.74 19.32
CA LEU A 25 27.60 -9.79 17.91
C LEU A 25 26.25 -10.51 17.76
N ALA A 26 26.06 -11.62 18.45
CA ALA A 26 24.80 -12.35 18.44
C ALA A 26 23.63 -11.51 19.00
N THR A 27 23.82 -10.79 20.09
CA THR A 27 22.78 -9.92 20.66
C THR A 27 22.44 -8.78 19.74
N VAL A 28 23.43 -8.13 19.12
CA VAL A 28 23.19 -7.05 18.14
C VAL A 28 22.47 -7.59 16.91
N ALA A 29 22.84 -8.76 16.41
CA ALA A 29 22.18 -9.38 15.25
C ALA A 29 20.70 -9.72 15.56
N ILE A 30 20.41 -10.29 16.74
CA ILE A 30 19.03 -10.60 17.16
C ILE A 30 18.21 -9.32 17.31
N MET A 31 18.75 -8.30 17.99
CA MET A 31 18.06 -7.01 18.14
C MET A 31 17.79 -6.36 16.79
N GLY A 32 18.76 -6.36 15.87
CA GLY A 32 18.59 -5.84 14.52
C GLY A 32 17.49 -6.57 13.75
N ALA A 33 17.47 -7.90 13.80
CA ALA A 33 16.42 -8.69 13.15
C ALA A 33 15.02 -8.41 13.72
N LEU A 34 14.90 -8.27 15.03
CA LEU A 34 13.62 -7.91 15.67
C LEU A 34 13.15 -6.52 15.25
N VAL A 35 14.02 -5.51 15.26
CA VAL A 35 13.67 -4.14 14.85
C VAL A 35 13.21 -4.11 13.40
N ILE A 36 13.93 -4.78 12.49
CA ILE A 36 13.55 -4.84 11.07
C ILE A 36 12.20 -5.53 10.90
N GLY A 37 11.97 -6.67 11.58
CA GLY A 37 10.71 -7.40 11.50
C GLY A 37 9.52 -6.60 12.02
N PHE A 38 9.64 -5.96 13.16
CA PHE A 38 8.58 -5.10 13.71
C PHE A 38 8.33 -3.87 12.84
N SER A 39 9.38 -3.21 12.34
CA SER A 39 9.23 -2.06 11.46
C SER A 39 8.49 -2.42 10.18
N ALA A 40 8.87 -3.50 9.51
CA ALA A 40 8.23 -3.92 8.27
C ALA A 40 6.72 -4.20 8.47
N SER A 41 6.35 -4.90 9.54
CA SER A 41 4.93 -5.16 9.85
C SER A 41 4.17 -3.88 10.17
N TYR A 42 4.74 -3.00 10.98
CA TYR A 42 4.11 -1.74 11.38
C TYR A 42 3.89 -0.80 10.20
N PHE A 43 4.91 -0.65 9.32
CA PHE A 43 4.77 0.18 8.12
C PHE A 43 3.72 -0.37 7.17
N SER A 44 3.69 -1.67 6.94
CA SER A 44 2.68 -2.30 6.09
C SER A 44 1.26 -2.02 6.60
N GLU A 45 1.00 -2.23 7.89
CA GLU A 45 -0.33 -2.04 8.48
C GLU A 45 -0.76 -0.57 8.48
N THR A 46 0.17 0.34 8.79
CA THR A 46 -0.10 1.80 8.76
C THR A 46 -0.39 2.28 7.34
N THR A 47 0.36 1.82 6.35
CA THR A 47 0.14 2.15 4.94
C THR A 47 -1.23 1.65 4.48
N ARG A 48 -1.61 0.41 4.84
CA ARG A 48 -2.94 -0.15 4.57
C ARG A 48 -4.06 0.71 5.12
N ALA A 49 -4.01 1.03 6.40
CA ALA A 49 -5.03 1.82 7.07
C ALA A 49 -5.15 3.22 6.47
N SER A 50 -4.02 3.86 6.16
CA SER A 50 -3.99 5.17 5.50
C SER A 50 -4.58 5.12 4.09
N LEU A 51 -4.18 4.13 3.29
CA LEU A 51 -4.67 3.96 1.92
C LEU A 51 -6.20 3.74 1.90
N ARG A 52 -6.69 2.88 2.79
CA ARG A 52 -8.12 2.63 2.92
C ARG A 52 -8.89 3.89 3.29
N LYS A 53 -8.38 4.68 4.25
CA LYS A 53 -8.98 5.95 4.63
C LYS A 53 -9.02 6.96 3.47
N ASN A 54 -7.94 7.04 2.69
CA ASN A 54 -7.88 7.90 1.51
C ASN A 54 -8.89 7.45 0.45
N ALA A 55 -9.04 6.14 0.25
CA ALA A 55 -10.04 5.58 -0.65
C ALA A 55 -11.47 5.87 -0.17
N GLU A 56 -11.76 5.73 1.10
CA GLU A 56 -13.07 6.06 1.69
C GLU A 56 -13.41 7.55 1.52
N GLN A 57 -12.45 8.45 1.72
CA GLN A 57 -12.64 9.88 1.47
C GLN A 57 -12.92 10.16 -0.01
N ALA A 58 -12.24 9.49 -0.93
CA ALA A 58 -12.49 9.63 -2.35
C ALA A 58 -13.87 9.09 -2.77
N VAL A 59 -14.33 8.01 -2.14
CA VAL A 59 -15.71 7.51 -2.32
C VAL A 59 -16.72 8.55 -1.86
N GLU A 60 -16.54 9.16 -0.70
CA GLU A 60 -17.42 10.20 -0.17
C GLU A 60 -17.50 11.41 -1.12
N ILE A 61 -16.38 11.91 -1.60
CA ILE A 61 -16.33 12.98 -2.60
C ILE A 61 -17.10 12.60 -3.87
N THR A 62 -16.99 11.35 -4.31
CA THR A 62 -17.70 10.87 -5.49
C THR A 62 -19.20 10.81 -5.26
N LEU A 63 -19.64 10.25 -4.12
CA LEU A 63 -21.05 10.15 -3.78
C LEU A 63 -21.71 11.52 -3.63
N VAL A 64 -21.10 12.45 -2.91
CA VAL A 64 -21.57 13.84 -2.80
C VAL A 64 -21.68 14.50 -4.16
N GLY A 65 -20.65 14.34 -5.00
CA GLY A 65 -20.69 14.87 -6.37
C GLY A 65 -21.80 14.26 -7.23
N MET A 66 -22.06 12.95 -7.06
CA MET A 66 -23.13 12.26 -7.82
C MET A 66 -24.53 12.64 -7.34
N GLU A 67 -24.72 12.89 -6.06
CA GLU A 67 -26.01 13.28 -5.47
C GLU A 67 -26.56 14.54 -6.11
N ASP A 68 -25.72 15.54 -6.33
CA ASP A 68 -26.08 16.81 -6.99
C ASP A 68 -26.56 16.62 -8.44
N TYR A 69 -26.18 15.51 -9.10
CA TYR A 69 -26.51 15.19 -10.49
C TYR A 69 -27.48 13.99 -10.65
N GLY A 70 -28.13 13.56 -9.58
CA GLY A 70 -29.12 12.48 -9.59
C GLY A 70 -28.55 11.10 -9.87
N TYR A 71 -27.30 10.84 -9.48
CA TYR A 71 -26.56 9.57 -9.64
C TYR A 71 -26.34 9.07 -11.08
N GLN A 72 -26.79 9.85 -12.08
CA GLN A 72 -26.65 9.46 -13.50
C GLN A 72 -25.35 9.94 -14.15
N LYS A 73 -24.70 10.93 -13.57
CA LYS A 73 -23.45 11.51 -14.08
C LYS A 73 -22.51 11.85 -12.95
N VAL A 74 -21.24 11.56 -13.15
CA VAL A 74 -20.18 12.01 -12.25
C VAL A 74 -19.73 13.40 -12.69
N PRO A 75 -19.75 14.42 -11.82
CA PRO A 75 -19.20 15.75 -12.14
C PRO A 75 -17.69 15.66 -12.22
N VAL A 76 -17.18 15.38 -13.44
CA VAL A 76 -15.78 15.04 -13.71
C VAL A 76 -14.81 16.03 -13.07
N SER A 77 -15.02 17.34 -13.27
CA SER A 77 -14.07 18.36 -12.78
C SER A 77 -14.00 18.44 -11.25
N THR A 78 -15.14 18.35 -10.58
CA THR A 78 -15.23 18.47 -9.12
C THR A 78 -14.62 17.25 -8.44
N VAL A 79 -15.04 16.05 -8.84
CA VAL A 79 -14.56 14.79 -8.28
C VAL A 79 -13.06 14.59 -8.59
N GLN A 80 -12.64 14.89 -9.82
CA GLN A 80 -11.24 14.78 -10.22
C GLN A 80 -10.32 15.71 -9.42
N ASN A 81 -10.77 16.94 -9.13
CA ASN A 81 -10.01 17.86 -8.27
C ASN A 81 -9.89 17.31 -6.84
N GLY A 82 -10.96 16.72 -6.29
CA GLY A 82 -10.90 16.02 -5.01
C GLY A 82 -9.88 14.89 -4.99
N TYR A 83 -9.90 14.03 -6.02
CA TYR A 83 -8.90 12.94 -6.15
C TYR A 83 -7.47 13.48 -6.24
N ARG A 84 -7.26 14.57 -7.00
CA ARG A 84 -5.95 15.19 -7.14
C ARG A 84 -5.43 15.73 -5.82
N ILE A 85 -6.29 16.34 -5.00
CA ILE A 85 -5.90 16.86 -3.68
C ILE A 85 -5.45 15.71 -2.78
N ILE A 86 -6.24 14.63 -2.66
CA ILE A 86 -5.87 13.46 -1.86
C ILE A 86 -4.57 12.86 -2.40
N SER A 87 -4.48 12.62 -3.71
CA SER A 87 -3.32 12.02 -4.37
C SER A 87 -2.04 12.81 -4.11
N SER A 88 -2.08 14.14 -4.25
CA SER A 88 -0.91 15.00 -4.07
C SER A 88 -0.42 15.10 -2.63
N THR A 89 -1.28 14.87 -1.65
CA THR A 89 -0.93 14.94 -0.23
C THR A 89 -0.49 13.61 0.36
N THR A 90 -0.87 12.50 -0.27
CA THR A 90 -0.68 11.15 0.29
C THR A 90 0.11 10.21 -0.62
N GLU A 91 0.59 10.70 -1.76
CA GLU A 91 1.31 9.90 -2.78
C GLU A 91 0.51 8.66 -3.22
N THR A 92 -0.83 8.79 -3.20
CA THR A 92 -1.75 7.72 -3.54
C THR A 92 -2.36 7.97 -4.92
N GLN A 93 -2.31 7.00 -5.80
CA GLN A 93 -3.02 7.05 -7.08
C GLN A 93 -4.47 6.64 -6.88
N ILE A 94 -5.41 7.51 -7.29
CA ILE A 94 -6.85 7.26 -7.12
C ILE A 94 -7.52 7.28 -8.48
N PHE A 95 -8.33 6.26 -8.76
CA PHE A 95 -9.07 6.18 -10.00
C PHE A 95 -10.40 5.42 -9.83
N LEU A 96 -11.38 5.85 -10.59
CA LEU A 96 -12.73 5.31 -10.61
C LEU A 96 -12.91 4.44 -11.86
N VAL A 97 -13.47 3.26 -11.68
CA VAL A 97 -13.63 2.25 -12.73
C VAL A 97 -15.10 1.79 -12.79
N ASN A 98 -15.64 1.62 -13.99
CA ASN A 98 -16.95 1.02 -14.15
C ASN A 98 -16.90 -0.52 -13.95
N LEU A 99 -18.06 -1.17 -13.93
CA LEU A 99 -18.16 -2.61 -13.70
C LEU A 99 -17.59 -3.47 -14.85
N GLU A 100 -17.36 -2.88 -16.02
CA GLU A 100 -16.65 -3.53 -17.13
C GLU A 100 -15.13 -3.38 -17.06
N GLY A 101 -14.59 -2.78 -15.98
CA GLY A 101 -13.15 -2.63 -15.77
C GLY A 101 -12.53 -1.42 -16.47
N LYS A 102 -13.34 -0.50 -17.04
CA LYS A 102 -12.84 0.68 -17.74
C LYS A 102 -12.72 1.88 -16.81
N THR A 103 -11.58 2.56 -16.82
CA THR A 103 -11.35 3.75 -15.99
C THR A 103 -12.19 4.94 -16.49
N LEU A 104 -13.00 5.48 -15.60
CA LEU A 104 -13.86 6.65 -15.81
C LEU A 104 -13.13 7.95 -15.44
N LEU A 105 -12.52 7.97 -14.26
CA LEU A 105 -11.82 9.12 -13.68
C LEU A 105 -10.50 8.70 -13.06
N CYS A 106 -9.53 9.61 -13.04
CA CYS A 106 -8.22 9.37 -12.45
C CYS A 106 -7.67 10.67 -11.85
N SER A 107 -6.96 10.56 -10.72
CA SER A 107 -6.31 11.70 -10.05
C SER A 107 -5.29 12.42 -10.93
N GLU A 108 -4.64 11.71 -11.86
CA GLU A 108 -3.64 12.27 -12.80
C GLU A 108 -4.25 13.01 -14.01
N GLY A 109 -5.57 12.97 -14.17
CA GLY A 109 -6.27 13.66 -15.26
C GLY A 109 -6.35 12.86 -16.56
N GLU A 110 -6.24 13.55 -17.69
CA GLU A 110 -6.42 12.91 -19.02
C GLU A 110 -5.25 12.02 -19.44
N ASN A 111 -4.05 12.31 -18.95
CA ASN A 111 -2.83 11.55 -19.26
C ASN A 111 -2.60 10.34 -18.33
N CYS A 112 -3.65 9.88 -17.68
CA CYS A 112 -3.60 8.78 -16.73
C CYS A 112 -3.36 7.44 -17.43
N ASN A 113 -2.29 6.77 -17.07
CA ASN A 113 -1.94 5.44 -17.62
C ASN A 113 -3.05 4.40 -17.39
N HIS A 114 -3.83 4.52 -16.31
CA HIS A 114 -4.94 3.61 -15.99
C HIS A 114 -6.04 3.59 -17.07
N ARG A 115 -6.15 4.62 -17.92
CA ARG A 115 -7.14 4.68 -19.01
C ARG A 115 -6.82 3.77 -20.18
N THR A 116 -5.56 3.38 -20.35
CA THR A 116 -5.11 2.50 -21.41
C THR A 116 -5.33 1.01 -21.11
N TYR A 117 -5.57 0.68 -19.85
CA TYR A 117 -5.75 -0.69 -19.38
C TYR A 117 -7.20 -0.93 -18.95
N SER A 118 -7.64 -2.16 -19.09
CA SER A 118 -8.90 -2.64 -18.51
C SER A 118 -8.59 -3.58 -17.36
N ILE A 119 -9.24 -3.34 -16.23
CA ILE A 119 -9.10 -4.21 -15.04
C ILE A 119 -9.88 -5.50 -15.29
N SER A 120 -9.29 -6.63 -14.92
CA SER A 120 -9.92 -7.93 -15.13
C SER A 120 -11.22 -8.06 -14.32
N GLU A 121 -12.17 -8.80 -14.88
CA GLU A 121 -13.49 -9.03 -14.28
C GLU A 121 -13.40 -9.62 -12.86
N ASP A 122 -12.42 -10.51 -12.60
CA ASP A 122 -12.21 -11.12 -11.29
C ASP A 122 -11.81 -10.08 -10.22
N ILE A 123 -10.99 -9.09 -10.59
CA ILE A 123 -10.59 -8.00 -9.70
C ILE A 123 -11.80 -7.10 -9.43
N ILE A 124 -12.55 -6.75 -10.48
CA ILE A 124 -13.76 -5.93 -10.34
C ILE A 124 -14.79 -6.61 -9.45
N LYS A 125 -15.05 -7.91 -9.61
CA LYS A 125 -15.99 -8.66 -8.75
C LYS A 125 -15.58 -8.63 -7.28
N LYS A 126 -14.30 -8.86 -6.98
CA LYS A 126 -13.78 -8.78 -5.60
C LYS A 126 -13.90 -7.38 -5.03
N ALA A 127 -13.56 -6.37 -5.81
CA ALA A 127 -13.64 -4.99 -5.37
C ALA A 127 -15.10 -4.51 -5.20
N ALA A 128 -16.02 -4.94 -6.07
CA ALA A 128 -17.45 -4.69 -5.94
C ALA A 128 -18.06 -5.35 -4.69
N ALA A 129 -17.53 -6.50 -4.26
CA ALA A 129 -17.87 -7.14 -2.99
C ALA A 129 -17.24 -6.44 -1.77
N GLY A 130 -16.30 -5.50 -1.98
CA GLY A 130 -15.56 -4.84 -0.90
C GLY A 130 -14.38 -5.66 -0.35
N GLU A 131 -13.97 -6.70 -1.07
CA GLU A 131 -12.97 -7.68 -0.63
C GLU A 131 -11.59 -7.49 -1.30
N TYR A 132 -11.42 -6.45 -2.12
CA TYR A 132 -10.14 -6.23 -2.79
C TYR A 132 -9.21 -5.36 -1.95
N ASP A 133 -8.18 -6.00 -1.42
CA ASP A 133 -7.16 -5.39 -0.57
C ASP A 133 -5.89 -6.25 -0.70
N GLY A 134 -4.86 -5.75 -1.39
CA GLY A 134 -3.67 -6.55 -1.63
C GLY A 134 -2.56 -5.85 -2.41
N SER A 135 -1.42 -6.54 -2.51
CA SER A 135 -0.25 -6.08 -3.24
C SER A 135 -0.13 -6.81 -4.57
N GLY A 136 0.29 -6.09 -5.60
CA GLY A 136 0.53 -6.65 -6.92
C GLY A 136 0.55 -5.59 -8.01
N THR A 137 0.58 -6.04 -9.27
CA THR A 137 0.61 -5.18 -10.45
C THR A 137 -0.77 -4.74 -10.93
N LEU A 138 -1.84 -5.04 -10.18
CA LEU A 138 -3.24 -4.79 -10.55
C LEU A 138 -3.58 -5.28 -11.98
N GLY A 139 -3.23 -6.54 -12.26
CA GLY A 139 -3.47 -7.12 -13.59
C GLY A 139 -2.53 -6.61 -14.68
N GLY A 140 -1.37 -6.07 -14.32
CA GLY A 140 -0.37 -5.56 -15.27
C GLY A 140 -0.49 -4.07 -15.59
N ILE A 141 -1.30 -3.32 -14.83
CA ILE A 141 -1.39 -1.87 -14.93
C ILE A 141 -0.10 -1.22 -14.43
N TYR A 142 0.48 -1.78 -13.38
CA TYR A 142 1.74 -1.32 -12.78
C TYR A 142 2.91 -2.21 -13.16
N ASP A 143 4.05 -1.61 -13.44
CA ASP A 143 5.32 -2.31 -13.71
C ASP A 143 5.92 -2.89 -12.41
N THR A 144 5.68 -2.24 -11.28
CA THR A 144 6.12 -2.65 -9.94
C THR A 144 4.94 -3.07 -9.08
N SER A 145 5.22 -3.73 -7.95
CA SER A 145 4.17 -4.12 -7.01
C SER A 145 3.66 -2.91 -6.25
N HIS A 146 2.37 -2.61 -6.39
CA HIS A 146 1.65 -1.59 -5.63
C HIS A 146 0.72 -2.24 -4.63
N TYR A 147 0.53 -1.58 -3.50
CA TYR A 147 -0.54 -1.92 -2.58
C TYR A 147 -1.82 -1.22 -3.05
N THR A 148 -2.89 -1.99 -3.27
CA THR A 148 -4.12 -1.47 -3.86
C THR A 148 -5.33 -1.89 -3.03
N VAL A 149 -6.23 -0.94 -2.78
CA VAL A 149 -7.53 -1.15 -2.15
C VAL A 149 -8.62 -0.81 -3.16
N GLY A 150 -9.63 -1.68 -3.30
CA GLY A 150 -10.81 -1.45 -4.12
C GLY A 150 -12.05 -1.31 -3.25
N ILE A 151 -12.77 -0.18 -3.37
CA ILE A 151 -13.99 0.12 -2.60
C ILE A 151 -15.15 0.32 -3.57
N PRO A 152 -16.30 -0.39 -3.38
CA PRO A 152 -17.46 -0.18 -4.21
C PRO A 152 -18.14 1.14 -3.91
N ILE A 153 -18.56 1.84 -4.96
CA ILE A 153 -19.45 2.98 -4.88
C ILE A 153 -20.88 2.46 -5.06
N LYS A 154 -21.70 2.62 -4.02
CA LYS A 154 -23.05 2.06 -3.97
C LYS A 154 -24.10 3.16 -3.90
N HIS A 155 -25.24 2.90 -4.53
CA HIS A 155 -26.47 3.64 -4.30
C HIS A 155 -27.56 2.64 -3.86
N GLY A 156 -27.93 2.67 -2.59
CA GLY A 156 -28.71 1.61 -1.97
C GLY A 156 -27.95 0.27 -2.00
N GLU A 157 -28.56 -0.74 -2.59
CA GLU A 157 -27.97 -2.08 -2.75
C GLU A 157 -27.18 -2.23 -4.07
N GLU A 158 -27.30 -1.28 -4.99
CA GLU A 158 -26.69 -1.35 -6.32
C GLU A 158 -25.26 -0.79 -6.28
N VAL A 159 -24.32 -1.55 -6.86
CA VAL A 159 -22.94 -1.09 -7.09
C VAL A 159 -22.88 -0.36 -8.42
N LEU A 160 -22.54 0.92 -8.39
CA LEU A 160 -22.45 1.77 -9.58
C LEU A 160 -21.08 1.73 -10.24
N ALA A 161 -20.04 1.68 -9.43
CA ALA A 161 -18.65 1.72 -9.84
C ALA A 161 -17.74 1.18 -8.75
N VAL A 162 -16.45 1.05 -9.04
CA VAL A 162 -15.41 0.71 -8.05
C VAL A 162 -14.35 1.78 -8.05
N LEU A 163 -14.01 2.26 -6.87
CA LEU A 163 -12.88 3.16 -6.67
C LEU A 163 -11.66 2.36 -6.24
N PHE A 164 -10.57 2.56 -6.92
CA PHE A 164 -9.27 2.02 -6.55
C PHE A 164 -8.35 3.12 -6.02
N ALA A 165 -7.63 2.80 -4.95
CA ALA A 165 -6.54 3.60 -4.43
C ALA A 165 -5.30 2.72 -4.35
N SER A 166 -4.18 3.21 -4.90
CA SER A 166 -2.92 2.46 -4.98
C SER A 166 -1.75 3.31 -4.52
N THR A 167 -0.77 2.68 -3.87
CA THR A 167 0.50 3.29 -3.50
C THR A 167 1.64 2.29 -3.73
N GLU A 168 2.85 2.78 -3.99
CA GLU A 168 4.04 1.95 -4.19
C GLU A 168 4.58 1.38 -2.88
#